data_6992a75e178eaf3f0d76a9949903b7ac
#
_entry.id   6992a75e178eaf3f0d76a9949903b7ac
#
_cell.length_a   1.000
_cell.length_b   1.000
_cell.length_c   1.000
_cell.angle_alpha   90.00
_cell.angle_beta   90.00
_cell.angle_gamma   90.00
#
_symmetry.space_group_name_H-M   'P 1'
#
loop_
_entity.id
_entity.type
_entity.pdbx_description
1 polymer ?
#
loop_
_entity_poly.entity_id
_entity_poly.type
_entity_poly.pdbx_seq_one_letter_code
_entity_poly.pdbx_strand_id
1 'polypeptide(L)'
;RDYFDYDEPIGRVPSHRALAVFRGRALDILDVKLLAPEPEASFEQKQALSFVASEKSATARKHVQPPSLAEGKIALHLGWRHQGRAADDLLRKCVAWTWRVKLSLSTERDLFARLRESAEATAIKVFADNLRDLLLAAPAGPRVVMGLDPGIRTGVKVAVVDATGKLVDTSTVYPHEPRRDWDGSLHTLVRLCDKHGVN
;
A
#
# COMPACT_ATOMS: atom_id res chain seq x y z
N ARG A 1 1.68 7.31 9.04
CA ARG A 1 2.95 6.93 9.71
C ARG A 1 3.37 5.49 9.36
N ASP A 2 2.43 4.56 9.23
CA ASP A 2 2.67 3.11 9.10
C ASP A 2 3.35 2.70 7.78
N TYR A 3 3.33 3.55 6.77
CA TYR A 3 3.95 3.30 5.45
C TYR A 3 5.13 4.22 5.15
N PHE A 4 5.68 4.90 6.15
CA PHE A 4 6.81 5.82 5.95
C PHE A 4 8.13 5.07 5.70
N ASP A 5 8.31 3.97 6.42
CA ASP A 5 9.44 3.06 6.27
C ASP A 5 8.86 1.64 6.16
N TYR A 6 8.40 1.30 4.95
CA TYR A 6 7.67 0.08 4.68
C TYR A 6 8.37 -0.73 3.59
N ASP A 7 8.76 -1.93 3.93
CA ASP A 7 9.35 -2.93 3.05
C ASP A 7 8.61 -4.27 3.17
N GLU A 8 8.16 -4.82 2.06
CA GLU A 8 7.49 -6.11 2.02
C GLU A 8 7.68 -6.79 0.65
N PRO A 9 7.89 -8.12 0.61
CA PRO A 9 7.98 -8.86 -0.64
C PRO A 9 6.71 -8.70 -1.49
N ILE A 10 6.85 -8.24 -2.74
CA ILE A 10 5.71 -7.91 -3.61
C ILE A 10 4.68 -9.04 -3.77
N GLY A 11 5.14 -10.31 -3.73
CA GLY A 11 4.26 -11.48 -3.81
C GLY A 11 3.49 -11.80 -2.53
N ARG A 12 3.72 -11.07 -1.43
CA ARG A 12 3.07 -11.30 -0.12
C ARG A 12 2.30 -10.08 0.38
N VAL A 13 2.39 -8.96 -0.33
CA VAL A 13 1.70 -7.72 0.07
C VAL A 13 0.19 -7.93 0.09
N PRO A 14 -0.49 -7.74 1.23
CA PRO A 14 -1.94 -7.81 1.31
C PRO A 14 -2.61 -6.72 0.46
N SER A 15 -3.74 -7.03 -0.16
CA SER A 15 -4.45 -6.15 -1.09
C SER A 15 -4.75 -4.76 -0.51
N HIS A 16 -5.20 -4.67 0.74
CA HIS A 16 -5.50 -3.40 1.39
C HIS A 16 -4.26 -2.52 1.59
N ARG A 17 -3.09 -3.13 1.89
CA ARG A 17 -1.82 -2.40 2.00
C ARG A 17 -1.32 -1.94 0.65
N ALA A 18 -1.39 -2.80 -0.38
CA ALA A 18 -1.04 -2.44 -1.75
C ALA A 18 -1.83 -1.21 -2.21
N LEU A 19 -3.16 -1.20 -2.00
CA LEU A 19 -4.00 -0.07 -2.36
C LEU A 19 -3.68 1.20 -1.56
N ALA A 20 -3.36 1.09 -0.26
CA ALA A 20 -2.95 2.22 0.55
C ALA A 20 -1.62 2.83 0.06
N VAL A 21 -0.62 2.00 -0.26
CA VAL A 21 0.67 2.42 -0.81
C VAL A 21 0.49 3.07 -2.19
N PHE A 22 -0.29 2.48 -3.08
CA PHE A 22 -0.57 3.08 -4.40
C PHE A 22 -1.32 4.40 -4.29
N ARG A 23 -2.23 4.55 -3.33
CA ARG A 23 -2.89 5.82 -3.05
C ARG A 23 -1.90 6.87 -2.54
N GLY A 24 -1.01 6.52 -1.63
CA GLY A 24 0.04 7.41 -1.15
C GLY A 24 0.99 7.86 -2.27
N ARG A 25 1.33 6.95 -3.19
CA ARG A 25 2.12 7.28 -4.38
C ARG A 25 1.37 8.21 -5.34
N ALA A 26 0.08 7.97 -5.58
CA ALA A 26 -0.73 8.81 -6.48
C ALA A 26 -0.96 10.23 -5.93
N LEU A 27 -0.82 10.42 -4.61
CA LEU A 27 -0.91 11.72 -3.94
C LEU A 27 0.47 12.38 -3.72
N ASP A 28 1.54 11.82 -4.32
CA ASP A 28 2.95 12.27 -4.15
C ASP A 28 3.42 12.35 -2.68
N ILE A 29 2.81 11.53 -1.80
CA ILE A 29 3.17 11.43 -0.38
C ILE A 29 4.22 10.34 -0.14
N LEU A 30 4.20 9.27 -0.95
CA LEU A 30 5.10 8.12 -0.85
C LEU A 30 5.91 7.95 -2.14
N ASP A 31 7.22 7.78 -2.00
CA ASP A 31 8.10 7.28 -3.06
C ASP A 31 8.18 5.76 -2.95
N VAL A 32 7.67 5.05 -3.96
CA VAL A 32 7.57 3.59 -3.95
C VAL A 32 8.44 3.01 -5.04
N LYS A 33 9.40 2.17 -4.64
CA LYS A 33 10.37 1.52 -5.53
C LYS A 33 10.32 0.01 -5.38
N LEU A 34 10.53 -0.69 -6.48
CA LEU A 34 10.76 -2.13 -6.48
C LEU A 34 12.26 -2.38 -6.34
N LEU A 35 12.64 -3.01 -5.24
CA LEU A 35 14.01 -3.45 -5.03
C LEU A 35 14.16 -4.91 -5.45
N ALA A 36 15.21 -5.22 -6.21
CA ALA A 36 15.58 -6.60 -6.45
C ALA A 36 16.17 -7.18 -5.15
N PRO A 37 15.86 -8.46 -4.81
CA PRO A 37 16.52 -9.07 -3.67
C PRO A 37 18.03 -9.06 -3.93
N GLU A 38 18.77 -8.36 -3.07
CA GLU A 38 20.22 -8.49 -3.08
C GLU A 38 20.56 -9.92 -2.67
N PRO A 39 21.51 -10.60 -3.37
CA PRO A 39 22.05 -11.82 -2.84
C PRO A 39 22.55 -11.51 -1.43
N GLU A 40 22.03 -12.21 -0.43
CA GLU A 40 22.51 -12.08 0.95
C GLU A 40 24.03 -12.18 0.91
N ALA A 41 24.71 -11.04 1.06
CA ALA A 41 26.13 -11.03 1.27
C ALA A 41 26.34 -11.83 2.55
N SER A 42 26.97 -13.00 2.43
CA SER A 42 27.25 -13.87 3.56
C SER A 42 27.85 -13.01 4.67
N PHE A 43 27.53 -13.30 5.92
CA PHE A 43 27.99 -12.52 7.10
C PHE A 43 29.49 -12.25 7.06
N GLU A 44 30.27 -13.13 6.45
CA GLU A 44 31.69 -13.00 6.15
C GLU A 44 32.03 -11.91 5.14
N GLN A 45 31.18 -11.65 4.13
CA GLN A 45 31.41 -10.57 3.16
C GLN A 45 31.08 -9.18 3.77
N LYS A 46 30.10 -9.10 4.70
CA LYS A 46 29.82 -7.84 5.44
C LYS A 46 30.95 -7.50 6.41
N GLN A 47 31.57 -8.48 7.04
CA GLN A 47 32.76 -8.27 7.89
C GLN A 47 34.00 -7.87 7.07
N ALA A 48 34.21 -8.48 5.91
CA ALA A 48 35.34 -8.12 5.03
C ALA A 48 35.21 -6.68 4.50
N LEU A 49 33.97 -6.22 4.18
CA LEU A 49 33.71 -4.84 3.77
C LEU A 49 33.91 -3.81 4.89
N SER A 50 33.63 -4.17 6.14
CA SER A 50 33.88 -3.28 7.30
C SER A 50 35.36 -3.17 7.66
N PHE A 51 36.15 -4.22 7.39
CA PHE A 51 37.58 -4.23 7.67
C PHE A 51 38.42 -3.44 6.63
N VAL A 52 37.96 -3.44 5.35
CA VAL A 52 38.64 -2.72 4.25
C VAL A 52 38.39 -1.20 4.28
N ALA A 53 37.38 -0.73 5.01
CA ALA A 53 37.14 0.70 5.17
C ALA A 53 38.16 1.42 6.07
N SER A 54 39.04 0.68 6.73
CA SER A 54 40.07 1.24 7.66
C SER A 54 41.46 1.44 7.06
N GLU A 55 41.72 0.96 5.85
CA GLU A 55 43.04 1.17 5.23
C GLU A 55 42.94 2.05 3.98
N LYS A 56 43.26 3.34 4.17
CA LYS A 56 43.62 4.25 3.08
C LYS A 56 44.92 3.78 2.45
N SER A 57 44.87 3.07 1.35
CA SER A 57 45.99 2.91 0.44
C SER A 57 45.53 3.00 -1.01
N ALA A 58 46.11 4.03 -1.67
CA ALA A 58 45.87 4.37 -3.06
C ALA A 58 46.47 3.33 -4.00
N THR A 59 45.64 2.49 -4.55
CA THR A 59 45.82 1.96 -5.89
C THR A 59 44.45 1.56 -6.41
N ALA A 60 43.94 2.39 -7.33
CA ALA A 60 42.61 2.23 -7.96
C ALA A 60 42.54 0.96 -8.82
N ARG A 61 42.37 -0.20 -8.20
CA ARG A 61 41.75 -1.32 -8.86
C ARG A 61 40.26 -1.00 -8.92
N LYS A 62 39.76 -0.72 -10.12
CA LYS A 62 38.31 -0.60 -10.39
C LYS A 62 37.63 -1.80 -9.76
N HIS A 63 36.97 -1.61 -8.64
CA HIS A 63 36.16 -2.62 -7.99
C HIS A 63 35.01 -2.95 -8.95
N VAL A 64 35.18 -4.03 -9.68
CA VAL A 64 34.15 -4.58 -10.56
C VAL A 64 33.12 -5.21 -9.64
N GLN A 65 32.00 -4.51 -9.39
CA GLN A 65 30.90 -5.06 -8.64
C GLN A 65 30.46 -6.38 -9.26
N PRO A 66 30.19 -7.41 -8.45
CA PRO A 66 29.67 -8.67 -8.97
C PRO A 66 28.35 -8.43 -9.71
N PRO A 67 28.05 -9.19 -10.78
CA PRO A 67 26.81 -9.04 -11.52
C PRO A 67 25.61 -9.29 -10.57
N SER A 68 24.58 -8.48 -10.70
CA SER A 68 23.33 -8.69 -9.96
C SER A 68 22.66 -10.01 -10.40
N LEU A 69 21.75 -10.55 -9.58
CA LEU A 69 20.98 -11.74 -9.92
C LEU A 69 20.26 -11.60 -11.28
N ALA A 70 19.74 -10.42 -11.57
CA ALA A 70 19.07 -10.12 -12.83
C ALA A 70 20.05 -10.15 -14.02
N GLU A 71 21.21 -9.54 -13.87
CA GLU A 71 22.28 -9.58 -14.88
C GLU A 71 22.75 -11.02 -15.13
N GLY A 72 22.86 -11.82 -14.08
CA GLY A 72 23.17 -13.24 -14.21
C GLY A 72 22.11 -14.03 -15.01
N LYS A 73 20.83 -13.77 -14.77
CA LYS A 73 19.72 -14.36 -15.54
C LYS A 73 19.73 -13.94 -17.02
N ILE A 74 20.02 -12.69 -17.31
CA ILE A 74 20.15 -12.18 -18.67
C ILE A 74 21.32 -12.88 -19.37
N ALA A 75 22.48 -12.97 -18.72
CA ALA A 75 23.64 -13.67 -19.27
C ALA A 75 23.35 -15.15 -19.57
N LEU A 76 22.66 -15.83 -18.65
CA LEU A 76 22.23 -17.20 -18.81
C LEU A 76 21.27 -17.37 -20.01
N HIS A 77 20.29 -16.48 -20.15
CA HIS A 77 19.34 -16.49 -21.26
C HIS A 77 20.03 -16.31 -22.63
N LEU A 78 21.06 -15.48 -22.65
CA LEU A 78 21.88 -15.25 -23.85
C LEU A 78 22.91 -16.37 -24.09
N GLY A 79 23.02 -17.38 -23.23
CA GLY A 79 24.03 -18.43 -23.29
C GLY A 79 25.46 -17.89 -23.12
N TRP A 80 25.61 -16.70 -22.54
CA TRP A 80 26.90 -16.03 -22.41
C TRP A 80 27.50 -16.22 -21.00
N ARG A 81 28.79 -16.53 -20.98
CA ARG A 81 29.61 -16.54 -19.76
C ARG A 81 30.90 -15.79 -20.00
N HIS A 82 31.32 -14.99 -19.01
CA HIS A 82 32.60 -14.30 -19.06
C HIS A 82 33.75 -15.31 -19.00
N GLN A 83 34.62 -15.31 -20.00
CA GLN A 83 35.73 -16.25 -20.14
C GLN A 83 37.09 -15.52 -20.36
N GLY A 84 37.11 -14.21 -20.19
CA GLY A 84 38.31 -13.39 -20.40
C GLY A 84 38.61 -13.07 -21.87
N ARG A 85 37.64 -13.24 -22.77
CA ARG A 85 37.77 -12.88 -24.21
C ARG A 85 37.75 -11.38 -24.36
N ALA A 86 38.33 -10.87 -25.46
CA ALA A 86 38.44 -9.43 -25.70
C ALA A 86 37.10 -8.66 -25.65
N ALA A 87 35.99 -9.31 -26.08
CA ALA A 87 34.66 -8.72 -26.08
C ALA A 87 33.86 -8.91 -24.76
N ASP A 88 34.32 -9.72 -23.83
CA ASP A 88 33.54 -10.08 -22.64
C ASP A 88 33.26 -8.87 -21.73
N ASP A 89 34.17 -7.93 -21.60
CA ASP A 89 33.95 -6.70 -20.85
C ASP A 89 32.89 -5.80 -21.47
N LEU A 90 32.83 -5.74 -22.80
CA LEU A 90 31.78 -5.02 -23.52
C LEU A 90 30.42 -5.68 -23.32
N LEU A 91 30.35 -7.01 -23.45
CA LEU A 91 29.11 -7.75 -23.25
C LEU A 91 28.59 -7.61 -21.82
N ARG A 92 29.47 -7.62 -20.83
CA ARG A 92 29.08 -7.35 -19.43
C ARG A 92 28.45 -5.98 -19.26
N LYS A 93 29.03 -4.95 -19.87
CA LYS A 93 28.45 -3.59 -19.86
C LYS A 93 27.08 -3.55 -20.55
N CYS A 94 26.92 -4.26 -21.67
CA CYS A 94 25.66 -4.36 -22.38
C CYS A 94 24.58 -5.06 -21.53
N VAL A 95 24.91 -6.15 -20.84
CA VAL A 95 24.00 -6.87 -19.93
C VAL A 95 23.57 -5.96 -18.77
N ALA A 96 24.53 -5.28 -18.13
CA ALA A 96 24.22 -4.35 -17.03
C ALA A 96 23.34 -3.18 -17.50
N TRP A 97 23.64 -2.60 -18.66
CA TRP A 97 22.83 -1.53 -19.26
C TRP A 97 21.42 -2.02 -19.60
N THR A 98 21.30 -3.19 -20.21
CA THR A 98 19.99 -3.80 -20.56
C THR A 98 19.12 -3.96 -19.32
N TRP A 99 19.67 -4.45 -18.21
CA TRP A 99 18.94 -4.52 -16.97
C TRP A 99 18.52 -3.15 -16.45
N ARG A 100 19.49 -2.25 -16.24
CA ARG A 100 19.26 -0.97 -15.56
C ARG A 100 18.36 -0.01 -16.35
N VAL A 101 18.47 0.00 -17.66
CA VAL A 101 17.80 1.01 -18.52
C VAL A 101 16.53 0.48 -19.18
N LYS A 102 16.46 -0.81 -19.46
CA LYS A 102 15.33 -1.39 -20.19
C LYS A 102 14.46 -2.29 -19.32
N LEU A 103 15.03 -3.35 -18.80
CA LEU A 103 14.24 -4.41 -18.18
C LEU A 103 13.76 -4.05 -16.76
N SER A 104 14.56 -3.36 -15.94
CA SER A 104 14.12 -2.99 -14.58
C SER A 104 12.86 -2.13 -14.60
N LEU A 105 12.80 -1.12 -15.45
CA LEU A 105 11.66 -0.21 -15.57
C LEU A 105 10.40 -0.92 -16.08
N SER A 106 10.53 -1.77 -17.11
CA SER A 106 9.38 -2.54 -17.61
C SER A 106 8.90 -3.57 -16.59
N THR A 107 9.82 -4.25 -15.91
CA THR A 107 9.49 -5.23 -14.87
C THR A 107 8.78 -4.57 -13.69
N GLU A 108 9.28 -3.43 -13.21
CA GLU A 108 8.64 -2.68 -12.14
C GLU A 108 7.20 -2.27 -12.50
N ARG A 109 7.04 -1.69 -13.69
CA ARG A 109 5.72 -1.29 -14.20
C ARG A 109 4.76 -2.48 -14.27
N ASP A 110 5.20 -3.59 -14.85
CA ASP A 110 4.36 -4.76 -15.06
C ASP A 110 4.00 -5.45 -13.74
N LEU A 111 4.93 -5.52 -12.79
CA LEU A 111 4.67 -6.07 -11.45
C LEU A 111 3.73 -5.20 -10.63
N PHE A 112 3.89 -3.88 -10.67
CA PHE A 112 2.98 -2.97 -10.00
C PHE A 112 1.59 -2.97 -10.64
N ALA A 113 1.49 -3.09 -11.95
CA ALA A 113 0.20 -3.21 -12.64
C ALA A 113 -0.55 -4.48 -12.21
N ARG A 114 0.12 -5.63 -12.18
CA ARG A 114 -0.46 -6.91 -11.72
C ARG A 114 -0.85 -6.87 -10.25
N LEU A 115 -0.01 -6.29 -9.38
CA LEU A 115 -0.33 -6.15 -7.97
C LEU A 115 -1.56 -5.28 -7.77
N ARG A 116 -1.66 -4.16 -8.50
CA ARG A 116 -2.82 -3.27 -8.44
C ARG A 116 -4.09 -3.97 -8.90
N GLU A 117 -4.07 -4.59 -10.06
CA GLU A 117 -5.23 -5.33 -10.61
C GLU A 117 -5.74 -6.41 -9.64
N SER A 118 -4.84 -7.20 -9.09
CA SER A 118 -5.19 -8.23 -8.10
C SER A 118 -5.76 -7.62 -6.82
N ALA A 119 -5.18 -6.52 -6.34
CA ALA A 119 -5.64 -5.85 -5.13
C ALA A 119 -7.01 -5.17 -5.31
N GLU A 120 -7.26 -4.56 -6.47
CA GLU A 120 -8.54 -3.96 -6.83
C GLU A 120 -9.64 -5.02 -6.95
N ALA A 121 -9.36 -6.13 -7.64
CA ALA A 121 -10.30 -7.25 -7.75
C ALA A 121 -10.70 -7.80 -6.37
N THR A 122 -9.73 -7.97 -5.47
CA THR A 122 -9.98 -8.41 -4.10
C THR A 122 -10.83 -7.40 -3.32
N ALA A 123 -10.52 -6.10 -3.44
CA ALA A 123 -11.25 -5.05 -2.75
C ALA A 123 -12.71 -4.95 -3.23
N ILE A 124 -12.95 -5.07 -4.54
CA ILE A 124 -14.30 -5.08 -5.12
C ILE A 124 -15.11 -6.28 -4.59
N LYS A 125 -14.48 -7.46 -4.53
CA LYS A 125 -15.13 -8.65 -3.99
C LYS A 125 -15.52 -8.46 -2.52
N VAL A 126 -14.59 -8.02 -1.68
CA VAL A 126 -14.86 -7.78 -0.24
C VAL A 126 -15.96 -6.74 -0.07
N PHE A 127 -15.92 -5.65 -0.87
CA PHE A 127 -17.00 -4.65 -0.84
C PHE A 127 -18.36 -5.24 -1.22
N ALA A 128 -18.42 -6.04 -2.28
CA ALA A 128 -19.65 -6.67 -2.73
C ALA A 128 -20.22 -7.64 -1.68
N ASP A 129 -19.36 -8.45 -1.06
CA ASP A 129 -19.75 -9.38 0.01
C ASP A 129 -20.29 -8.61 1.23
N ASN A 130 -19.59 -7.57 1.69
CA ASN A 130 -20.06 -6.73 2.80
C ASN A 130 -21.37 -6.02 2.48
N LEU A 131 -21.53 -5.47 1.27
CA LEU A 131 -22.76 -4.82 0.84
C LEU A 131 -23.93 -5.81 0.80
N ARG A 132 -23.68 -7.01 0.30
CA ARG A 132 -24.68 -8.09 0.30
C ARG A 132 -25.12 -8.44 1.72
N ASP A 133 -24.19 -8.60 2.64
CA ASP A 133 -24.47 -8.92 4.04
C ASP A 133 -25.32 -7.82 4.70
N LEU A 134 -24.99 -6.54 4.42
CA LEU A 134 -25.77 -5.41 4.90
C LEU A 134 -27.20 -5.39 4.32
N LEU A 135 -27.36 -5.65 3.01
CA LEU A 135 -28.66 -5.66 2.35
C LEU A 135 -29.52 -6.85 2.77
N LEU A 136 -28.91 -7.97 3.16
CA LEU A 136 -29.59 -9.17 3.64
C LEU A 136 -29.75 -9.19 5.17
N ALA A 137 -29.25 -8.17 5.89
CA ALA A 137 -29.43 -8.07 7.32
C ALA A 137 -30.92 -8.01 7.70
N ALA A 138 -31.25 -8.58 8.84
CA ALA A 138 -32.63 -8.58 9.34
C ALA A 138 -33.13 -7.14 9.50
N PRO A 139 -34.33 -6.79 8.98
CA PRO A 139 -34.90 -5.47 9.15
C PRO A 139 -35.15 -5.16 10.63
N ALA A 140 -35.01 -3.91 11.02
CA ALA A 140 -35.28 -3.44 12.39
C ALA A 140 -36.74 -3.65 12.84
N GLY A 141 -37.63 -3.97 11.89
CA GLY A 141 -39.06 -4.07 12.13
C GLY A 141 -39.79 -2.71 12.07
N PRO A 142 -41.09 -2.68 12.37
CA PRO A 142 -41.88 -1.43 12.32
C PRO A 142 -41.57 -0.55 13.54
N ARG A 143 -40.37 0.00 13.62
CA ARG A 143 -39.91 0.87 14.71
C ARG A 143 -39.35 2.17 14.16
N VAL A 144 -39.38 3.20 14.98
CA VAL A 144 -38.66 4.45 14.70
C VAL A 144 -37.20 4.22 15.08
N VAL A 145 -36.29 4.39 14.13
CA VAL A 145 -34.87 4.09 14.29
C VAL A 145 -34.04 5.34 14.02
N MET A 146 -33.06 5.59 14.86
CA MET A 146 -32.02 6.60 14.64
C MET A 146 -30.74 5.91 14.18
N GLY A 147 -30.26 6.24 12.99
CA GLY A 147 -28.98 5.82 12.45
C GLY A 147 -27.89 6.86 12.67
N LEU A 148 -26.68 6.43 13.05
CA LEU A 148 -25.52 7.28 13.25
C LEU A 148 -24.41 6.82 12.32
N ASP A 149 -23.87 7.77 11.51
CA ASP A 149 -22.71 7.56 10.62
C ASP A 149 -21.54 8.42 11.10
N PRO A 150 -20.55 7.82 11.80
CA PRO A 150 -19.44 8.56 12.38
C PRO A 150 -18.42 9.01 11.32
N GLY A 151 -18.26 10.32 11.19
CA GLY A 151 -17.22 10.96 10.38
C GLY A 151 -16.24 11.77 11.24
N ILE A 152 -14.96 11.41 11.22
CA ILE A 152 -13.93 12.03 12.08
C ILE A 152 -13.82 13.55 11.82
N ARG A 153 -13.86 13.99 10.56
CA ARG A 153 -13.74 15.41 10.16
C ARG A 153 -15.07 16.08 9.87
N THR A 154 -16.03 15.32 9.35
CA THR A 154 -17.29 15.82 8.85
C THR A 154 -18.39 15.79 9.91
N GLY A 155 -18.09 15.33 11.10
CA GLY A 155 -19.05 15.11 12.17
C GLY A 155 -19.80 13.78 12.03
N VAL A 156 -20.59 13.44 13.03
CA VAL A 156 -21.49 12.30 13.04
C VAL A 156 -22.80 12.69 12.39
N LYS A 157 -23.11 12.08 11.26
CA LYS A 157 -24.40 12.28 10.59
C LYS A 157 -25.47 11.45 11.29
N VAL A 158 -26.61 12.06 11.50
CA VAL A 158 -27.76 11.44 12.19
C VAL A 158 -28.95 11.44 11.24
N ALA A 159 -29.59 10.31 11.11
CA ALA A 159 -30.81 10.15 10.35
C ALA A 159 -31.87 9.41 11.19
N VAL A 160 -33.09 9.93 11.21
CA VAL A 160 -34.23 9.27 11.86
C VAL A 160 -35.19 8.79 10.80
N VAL A 161 -35.55 7.52 10.85
CA VAL A 161 -36.54 6.88 9.98
C VAL A 161 -37.73 6.42 10.79
N ASP A 162 -38.93 6.56 10.23
CA ASP A 162 -40.15 6.10 10.87
C ASP A 162 -40.37 4.57 10.72
N ALA A 163 -41.46 4.06 11.27
CA ALA A 163 -41.80 2.64 11.23
C ALA A 163 -42.00 2.07 9.80
N THR A 164 -42.15 2.96 8.80
CA THR A 164 -42.28 2.57 7.39
C THR A 164 -40.97 2.62 6.62
N GLY A 165 -39.87 3.06 7.28
CA GLY A 165 -38.56 3.25 6.65
C GLY A 165 -38.41 4.63 5.97
N LYS A 166 -39.37 5.55 6.12
CA LYS A 166 -39.30 6.90 5.55
C LYS A 166 -38.39 7.76 6.41
N LEU A 167 -37.46 8.50 5.77
CA LEU A 167 -36.61 9.49 6.42
C LEU A 167 -37.47 10.66 6.92
N VAL A 168 -37.49 10.92 8.23
CA VAL A 168 -38.31 11.98 8.87
C VAL A 168 -37.47 13.12 9.41
N ASP A 169 -36.21 12.88 9.77
CA ASP A 169 -35.32 13.96 10.25
C ASP A 169 -33.84 13.62 10.00
N THR A 170 -33.02 14.67 9.89
CA THR A 170 -31.56 14.55 9.77
C THR A 170 -30.85 15.64 10.57
N SER A 171 -29.68 15.31 11.11
CA SER A 171 -28.81 16.27 11.81
C SER A 171 -27.35 15.87 11.63
N THR A 172 -26.45 16.78 11.99
CA THR A 172 -25.03 16.48 12.11
C THR A 172 -24.53 17.00 13.45
N VAL A 173 -23.88 16.13 14.22
CA VAL A 173 -23.32 16.46 15.52
C VAL A 173 -21.80 16.29 15.51
N TYR A 174 -21.08 17.03 16.37
CA TYR A 174 -19.64 17.13 16.36
C TYR A 174 -19.01 16.81 17.73
N PRO A 175 -19.13 15.56 18.22
CA PRO A 175 -18.61 15.21 19.55
C PRO A 175 -17.08 15.14 19.59
N HIS A 176 -16.41 15.02 18.43
CA HIS A 176 -14.95 14.85 18.30
C HIS A 176 -14.25 16.15 17.86
N GLU A 177 -12.91 16.10 17.83
CA GLU A 177 -12.10 17.19 17.29
C GLU A 177 -12.50 17.54 15.84
N PRO A 178 -12.44 18.82 15.44
CA PRO A 178 -11.91 19.96 16.22
C PRO A 178 -12.92 20.61 17.18
N ARG A 179 -14.23 20.34 17.05
CA ARG A 179 -15.27 21.06 17.82
C ARG A 179 -15.42 20.56 19.25
N ARG A 180 -15.24 19.27 19.50
CA ARG A 180 -15.41 18.61 20.84
C ARG A 180 -16.72 18.98 21.55
N ASP A 181 -17.79 19.18 20.79
CA ASP A 181 -19.10 19.55 21.32
C ASP A 181 -19.88 18.29 21.74
N TRP A 182 -19.46 17.69 22.85
CA TRP A 182 -20.09 16.49 23.38
C TRP A 182 -21.49 16.76 23.92
N ASP A 183 -21.64 17.81 24.75
CA ASP A 183 -22.90 18.12 25.41
C ASP A 183 -23.97 18.60 24.41
N GLY A 184 -23.61 19.45 23.46
CA GLY A 184 -24.51 19.86 22.38
C GLY A 184 -24.91 18.71 21.46
N SER A 185 -23.98 17.78 21.22
CA SER A 185 -24.25 16.55 20.45
C SER A 185 -25.26 15.67 21.19
N LEU A 186 -25.05 15.45 22.48
CA LEU A 186 -25.94 14.63 23.30
C LEU A 186 -27.34 15.27 23.41
N HIS A 187 -27.42 16.58 23.65
CA HIS A 187 -28.68 17.32 23.69
C HIS A 187 -29.45 17.20 22.37
N THR A 188 -28.77 17.29 21.24
CA THR A 188 -29.38 17.15 19.92
C THR A 188 -29.95 15.75 19.70
N LEU A 189 -29.21 14.71 20.10
CA LEU A 189 -29.66 13.31 19.98
C LEU A 189 -30.87 13.04 20.86
N VAL A 190 -30.84 13.46 22.12
CA VAL A 190 -31.99 13.34 23.05
C VAL A 190 -33.22 14.02 22.49
N ARG A 191 -33.09 15.26 22.02
CA ARG A 191 -34.21 16.02 21.41
C ARG A 191 -34.80 15.29 20.20
N LEU A 192 -33.98 14.65 19.36
CA LEU A 192 -34.46 13.88 18.21
C LEU A 192 -35.18 12.59 18.67
N CYS A 193 -34.67 11.92 19.70
CA CYS A 193 -35.31 10.75 20.27
C CYS A 193 -36.70 11.09 20.82
N ASP A 194 -36.79 12.16 21.63
CA ASP A 194 -38.06 12.62 22.22
C ASP A 194 -39.07 13.07 21.15
N LYS A 195 -38.59 13.82 20.15
CA LYS A 195 -39.42 14.37 19.08
C LYS A 195 -40.08 13.27 18.23
N HIS A 196 -39.34 12.22 17.93
CA HIS A 196 -39.78 11.18 17.00
C HIS A 196 -40.14 9.86 17.66
N GLY A 197 -39.98 9.75 18.99
CA GLY A 197 -40.26 8.52 19.74
C GLY A 197 -39.35 7.37 19.29
N VAL A 198 -38.04 7.62 19.21
CA VAL A 198 -37.06 6.61 18.82
C VAL A 198 -37.01 5.52 19.89
N ASN A 199 -37.14 4.25 19.48
CA ASN A 199 -37.16 3.09 20.36
C ASN A 199 -35.78 2.44 20.51
#